data_cc4a655ab4dfa62a818c6b784a4fabfc
#
_entry.id   cc4a655ab4dfa62a818c6b784a4fabfc
#
_cell.length_a   1.000
_cell.length_b   1.000
_cell.length_c   1.000
_cell.angle_alpha   90.00
_cell.angle_beta   90.00
_cell.angle_gamma   90.00
#
_symmetry.space_group_name_H-M   'P 1'
#
loop_
_entity.id
_entity.type
_entity.pdbx_description
1 polymer ?
#
loop_
_entity_poly.entity_id
_entity_poly.type
_entity_poly.pdbx_seq_one_letter_code
_entity_poly.pdbx_strand_id
1 'polypeptide(L)'
;METRDDLRNVAIVAHVDHGKTTLVDAMLWQSGSFRENQDVAERVLDSMDLEREKGITILAKNTAVRLGGTKINIVDTPGHADFGGEVERGLTMVDGVLLLVDASEGPLPQTRFVLRKALEQRLPIVLVVNKVDRPDARSSEVVNEVYELFLDLDADESQIEFPIVYANARAGKAGLAPDDLAPDLRPLFDTLLDAIPPPAHDPGHPLQALVTNLDASPYMGRLALLRIRHGVLRKGAPIAWCRASVT
;
A
#
# COMPACT_ATOMS: atom_id res chain seq x y z
N MET A 1 -12.34 -6.49 21.96
CA MET A 1 -11.29 -6.18 20.96
C MET A 1 -10.85 -4.75 21.18
N GLU A 2 -9.56 -4.50 21.14
CA GLU A 2 -8.96 -3.17 21.22
C GLU A 2 -8.48 -2.75 19.85
N THR A 3 -8.46 -1.45 19.53
CA THR A 3 -7.92 -0.90 18.29
C THR A 3 -6.56 -0.26 18.51
N ARG A 4 -5.69 -0.33 17.51
CA ARG A 4 -4.38 0.33 17.47
C ARG A 4 -4.51 1.60 16.65
N ASP A 5 -5.11 2.64 17.24
CA ASP A 5 -5.37 3.92 16.56
C ASP A 5 -4.09 4.61 16.09
N ASP A 6 -2.96 4.27 16.71
CA ASP A 6 -1.61 4.70 16.35
C ASP A 6 -1.01 3.96 15.15
N LEU A 7 -1.78 3.07 14.49
CA LEU A 7 -1.29 2.20 13.42
C LEU A 7 -2.26 2.14 12.22
N ARG A 8 -1.71 2.11 11.01
CA ARG A 8 -2.42 1.77 9.76
C ARG A 8 -1.57 0.80 8.94
N ASN A 9 -2.21 -0.18 8.31
CA ASN A 9 -1.55 -1.12 7.40
C ASN A 9 -2.17 -0.98 6.01
N VAL A 10 -1.40 -0.55 5.03
CA VAL A 10 -1.88 -0.17 3.70
C VAL A 10 -1.08 -0.88 2.63
N ALA A 11 -1.75 -1.50 1.65
CA ALA A 11 -1.11 -1.94 0.42
C ALA A 11 -1.14 -0.83 -0.62
N ILE A 12 -0.05 -0.60 -1.32
CA ILE A 12 -0.05 0.24 -2.52
C ILE A 12 -0.10 -0.65 -3.75
N VAL A 13 -1.13 -0.44 -4.55
CA VAL A 13 -1.39 -1.15 -5.80
C VAL A 13 -1.34 -0.16 -6.95
N ALA A 14 -0.51 -0.44 -7.93
CA ALA A 14 -0.38 0.39 -9.12
C ALA A 14 0.07 -0.45 -10.31
N HIS A 15 -0.29 -0.01 -11.51
CA HIS A 15 0.37 -0.51 -12.71
C HIS A 15 1.82 0.00 -12.79
N VAL A 16 2.63 -0.68 -13.59
CA VAL A 16 4.01 -0.24 -13.92
C VAL A 16 3.94 1.20 -14.47
N ASP A 17 4.88 2.03 -14.08
CA ASP A 17 5.00 3.44 -14.48
C ASP A 17 3.88 4.39 -14.01
N HIS A 18 2.87 3.97 -13.27
CA HIS A 18 1.87 4.87 -12.67
C HIS A 18 2.44 5.75 -11.54
N GLY A 19 3.70 5.52 -11.14
CA GLY A 19 4.41 6.35 -10.18
C GLY A 19 4.37 5.85 -8.74
N LYS A 20 4.19 4.54 -8.52
CA LYS A 20 4.14 3.91 -7.20
C LYS A 20 5.39 4.22 -6.36
N THR A 21 6.57 3.91 -6.88
CA THR A 21 7.85 4.16 -6.19
C THR A 21 8.04 5.64 -5.91
N THR A 22 7.71 6.52 -6.87
CA THR A 22 7.79 7.97 -6.71
C THR A 22 6.89 8.48 -5.59
N LEU A 23 5.65 7.94 -5.49
CA LEU A 23 4.73 8.32 -4.43
C LEU A 23 5.23 7.88 -3.06
N VAL A 24 5.71 6.64 -2.94
CA VAL A 24 6.23 6.12 -1.67
C VAL A 24 7.48 6.89 -1.24
N ASP A 25 8.39 7.21 -2.16
CA ASP A 25 9.55 8.05 -1.87
C ASP A 25 9.13 9.43 -1.35
N ALA A 26 8.16 10.08 -2.01
CA ALA A 26 7.62 11.36 -1.56
C ALA A 26 6.98 11.28 -0.17
N MET A 27 6.23 10.19 0.13
CA MET A 27 5.67 9.95 1.46
C MET A 27 6.75 9.77 2.52
N LEU A 28 7.82 9.04 2.21
CA LEU A 28 8.96 8.84 3.12
C LEU A 28 9.70 10.16 3.41
N TRP A 29 9.93 10.98 2.38
CA TRP A 29 10.56 12.29 2.54
C TRP A 29 9.73 13.22 3.43
N GLN A 30 8.44 13.35 3.17
CA GLN A 30 7.58 14.29 3.90
C GLN A 30 7.24 13.83 5.31
N SER A 31 7.33 12.53 5.59
CA SER A 31 7.15 11.99 6.95
C SER A 31 8.36 12.19 7.86
N GLY A 32 9.47 12.75 7.36
CA GLY A 32 10.72 12.90 8.12
C GLY A 32 11.41 11.57 8.46
N SER A 33 11.11 10.51 7.71
CA SER A 33 11.70 9.17 7.91
C SER A 33 13.19 9.13 7.55
N PHE A 34 13.68 10.11 6.81
CA PHE A 34 15.10 10.28 6.46
C PHE A 34 15.76 11.35 7.32
N ARG A 35 17.02 11.13 7.69
CA ARG A 35 17.85 12.17 8.32
C ARG A 35 18.31 13.18 7.26
N GLU A 36 18.38 14.47 7.61
CA GLU A 36 18.74 15.58 6.71
C GLU A 36 20.06 15.41 5.93
N ASN A 37 20.96 14.53 6.37
CA ASN A 37 22.26 14.25 5.75
C ASN A 37 22.41 12.81 5.24
N GLN A 38 21.31 12.11 4.99
CA GLN A 38 21.36 10.76 4.46
C GLN A 38 21.30 10.86 2.93
N ASP A 39 22.41 10.50 2.24
CA ASP A 39 22.39 10.23 0.80
C ASP A 39 21.46 9.04 0.55
N VAL A 40 20.22 9.34 0.26
CA VAL A 40 19.22 8.33 -0.07
C VAL A 40 19.22 8.18 -1.57
N ALA A 41 19.57 6.99 -2.05
CA ALA A 41 19.44 6.67 -3.46
C ALA A 41 17.98 6.85 -3.89
N GLU A 42 17.76 7.49 -5.03
CA GLU A 42 16.44 7.49 -5.67
C GLU A 42 15.94 6.03 -5.78
N ARG A 43 14.63 5.82 -5.54
CA ARG A 43 13.98 4.51 -5.52
C ARG A 43 14.37 3.63 -4.32
N VAL A 44 14.09 4.12 -3.11
CA VAL A 44 14.37 3.41 -1.84
C VAL A 44 13.79 1.98 -1.81
N LEU A 45 12.67 1.76 -2.47
CA LEU A 45 12.00 0.45 -2.50
C LEU A 45 12.58 -0.50 -3.57
N ASP A 46 13.15 0.00 -4.66
CA ASP A 46 13.70 -0.85 -5.73
C ASP A 46 15.13 -1.29 -5.38
N SER A 47 15.27 -2.29 -4.51
CA SER A 47 16.57 -2.72 -3.99
C SER A 47 17.28 -3.78 -4.85
N MET A 48 16.55 -4.47 -5.75
CA MET A 48 17.10 -5.47 -6.64
C MET A 48 17.54 -4.83 -7.97
N ASP A 49 18.71 -5.24 -8.49
CA ASP A 49 19.22 -4.75 -9.77
C ASP A 49 18.22 -4.97 -10.92
N LEU A 50 17.51 -6.12 -10.89
CA LEU A 50 16.49 -6.45 -11.87
C LEU A 50 15.25 -5.54 -11.78
N GLU A 51 14.82 -5.15 -10.57
CA GLU A 51 13.73 -4.20 -10.35
C GLU A 51 14.09 -2.81 -10.88
N ARG A 52 15.34 -2.38 -10.63
CA ARG A 52 15.87 -1.10 -11.15
C ARG A 52 15.98 -1.08 -12.67
N GLU A 53 16.45 -2.18 -13.25
CA GLU A 53 16.61 -2.32 -14.71
C GLU A 53 15.24 -2.36 -15.42
N LYS A 54 14.28 -3.09 -14.87
CA LYS A 54 12.96 -3.31 -15.47
C LYS A 54 11.92 -2.29 -15.07
N GLY A 55 12.17 -1.49 -14.02
CA GLY A 55 11.21 -0.53 -13.47
C GLY A 55 9.98 -1.16 -12.82
N ILE A 56 10.05 -2.44 -12.44
CA ILE A 56 8.91 -3.19 -11.86
C ILE A 56 9.24 -3.68 -10.44
N THR A 57 8.24 -3.71 -9.57
CA THR A 57 8.33 -4.39 -8.27
C THR A 57 8.12 -5.89 -8.46
N ILE A 58 9.09 -6.70 -8.05
CA ILE A 58 9.04 -8.16 -8.14
C ILE A 58 8.65 -8.77 -6.78
N LEU A 59 9.26 -8.30 -5.70
CA LEU A 59 8.98 -8.77 -4.35
C LEU A 59 8.23 -7.71 -3.56
N ALA A 60 7.21 -8.15 -2.83
CA ALA A 60 6.51 -7.29 -1.87
C ALA A 60 7.49 -6.80 -0.80
N LYS A 61 7.60 -5.49 -0.65
CA LYS A 61 8.45 -4.83 0.35
C LYS A 61 7.62 -4.10 1.36
N ASN A 62 8.14 -4.02 2.57
CA ASN A 62 7.49 -3.31 3.65
C ASN A 62 8.32 -2.10 4.04
N THR A 63 7.67 -0.96 4.06
CA THR A 63 8.22 0.27 4.64
C THR A 63 7.22 0.89 5.60
N ALA A 64 7.63 1.93 6.30
CA ALA A 64 6.72 2.63 7.19
C ALA A 64 7.04 4.12 7.24
N VAL A 65 5.99 4.92 7.24
CA VAL A 65 6.05 6.36 7.46
C VAL A 65 5.39 6.71 8.80
N ARG A 66 5.79 7.83 9.39
CA ARG A 66 5.15 8.35 10.61
C ARG A 66 4.56 9.72 10.31
N LEU A 67 3.28 9.87 10.63
CA LEU A 67 2.58 11.14 10.54
C LEU A 67 2.02 11.49 11.92
N GLY A 68 2.60 12.49 12.57
CA GLY A 68 2.23 12.81 13.94
C GLY A 68 2.44 11.59 14.87
N GLY A 69 1.38 11.15 15.54
CA GLY A 69 1.40 9.96 16.42
C GLY A 69 1.16 8.63 15.71
N THR A 70 0.75 8.63 14.43
CA THR A 70 0.34 7.41 13.73
C THR A 70 1.47 6.87 12.85
N LYS A 71 1.71 5.56 12.93
CA LYS A 71 2.60 4.82 12.04
C LYS A 71 1.79 4.17 10.92
N ILE A 72 2.14 4.46 9.68
CA ILE A 72 1.54 3.85 8.50
C ILE A 72 2.54 2.85 7.93
N ASN A 73 2.23 1.57 8.05
CA ASN A 73 2.98 0.50 7.39
C ASN A 73 2.49 0.39 5.95
N ILE A 74 3.41 0.45 5.02
CA ILE A 74 3.16 0.39 3.59
C ILE A 74 3.71 -0.93 3.07
N VAL A 75 2.83 -1.73 2.50
CA VAL A 75 3.17 -2.96 1.78
C VAL A 75 3.17 -2.63 0.29
N ASP A 76 4.35 -2.60 -0.30
CA ASP A 76 4.50 -2.42 -1.74
C ASP A 76 4.20 -3.75 -2.43
N THR A 77 3.08 -3.83 -3.15
CA THR A 77 2.66 -5.04 -3.84
C THR A 77 3.05 -5.00 -5.32
N PRO A 78 3.50 -6.12 -5.90
CA PRO A 78 3.69 -6.21 -7.34
C PRO A 78 2.40 -5.87 -8.09
N GLY A 79 2.51 -5.08 -9.16
CA GLY A 79 1.36 -4.71 -10.01
C GLY A 79 1.02 -5.74 -11.09
N HIS A 80 1.85 -6.79 -11.27
CA HIS A 80 1.73 -7.74 -12.37
C HIS A 80 1.02 -9.03 -11.93
N ALA A 81 0.10 -9.54 -12.76
CA ALA A 81 -0.68 -10.76 -12.48
C ALA A 81 0.20 -12.02 -12.31
N ASP A 82 1.39 -12.06 -12.90
CA ASP A 82 2.34 -13.16 -12.77
C ASP A 82 2.81 -13.37 -11.33
N PHE A 83 2.71 -12.35 -10.48
CA PHE A 83 3.04 -12.40 -9.06
C PHE A 83 1.81 -12.53 -8.15
N GLY A 84 0.74 -13.17 -8.63
CA GLY A 84 -0.54 -13.29 -7.92
C GLY A 84 -0.42 -13.80 -6.48
N GLY A 85 0.48 -14.75 -6.22
CA GLY A 85 0.73 -15.24 -4.86
C GLY A 85 1.36 -14.21 -3.92
N GLU A 86 2.21 -13.32 -4.44
CA GLU A 86 2.78 -12.20 -3.66
C GLU A 86 1.71 -11.14 -3.36
N VAL A 87 0.85 -10.85 -4.33
CA VAL A 87 -0.29 -9.94 -4.17
C VAL A 87 -1.22 -10.44 -3.07
N GLU A 88 -1.65 -11.70 -3.14
CA GLU A 88 -2.55 -12.28 -2.12
C GLU A 88 -1.91 -12.24 -0.72
N ARG A 89 -0.64 -12.60 -0.59
CA ARG A 89 0.09 -12.52 0.68
C ARG A 89 0.16 -11.07 1.20
N GLY A 90 0.48 -10.11 0.32
CA GLY A 90 0.52 -8.69 0.67
C GLY A 90 -0.82 -8.18 1.18
N LEU A 91 -1.92 -8.51 0.50
CA LEU A 91 -3.26 -8.09 0.89
C LEU A 91 -3.71 -8.69 2.23
N THR A 92 -3.23 -9.88 2.62
CA THR A 92 -3.54 -10.44 3.96
C THR A 92 -2.87 -9.68 5.11
N MET A 93 -1.88 -8.83 4.83
CA MET A 93 -1.17 -8.05 5.84
C MET A 93 -1.78 -6.69 6.14
N VAL A 94 -2.71 -6.22 5.32
CA VAL A 94 -3.17 -4.83 5.35
C VAL A 94 -4.63 -4.71 5.80
N ASP A 95 -5.03 -3.49 6.11
CA ASP A 95 -6.38 -3.11 6.54
C ASP A 95 -7.07 -2.24 5.48
N GLY A 96 -6.36 -1.87 4.41
CA GLY A 96 -6.90 -1.14 3.27
C GLY A 96 -5.89 -1.03 2.12
N VAL A 97 -6.36 -0.49 1.01
CA VAL A 97 -5.61 -0.41 -0.25
C VAL A 97 -5.58 1.03 -0.75
N LEU A 98 -4.43 1.47 -1.19
CA LEU A 98 -4.22 2.68 -1.96
C LEU A 98 -4.05 2.27 -3.42
N LEU A 99 -5.07 2.53 -4.23
CA LEU A 99 -5.07 2.26 -5.66
C LEU A 99 -4.55 3.47 -6.40
N LEU A 100 -3.38 3.35 -7.03
CA LEU A 100 -2.74 4.43 -7.77
C LEU A 100 -2.96 4.24 -9.27
N VAL A 101 -3.54 5.25 -9.92
CA VAL A 101 -3.85 5.26 -11.35
C VAL A 101 -3.27 6.51 -12.00
N ASP A 102 -2.67 6.37 -13.17
CA ASP A 102 -2.18 7.49 -13.98
C ASP A 102 -3.35 8.28 -14.58
N ALA A 103 -3.31 9.61 -14.47
CA ALA A 103 -4.37 10.51 -14.95
C ALA A 103 -4.55 10.51 -16.47
N SER A 104 -3.59 10.01 -17.24
CA SER A 104 -3.69 9.94 -18.71
C SER A 104 -4.00 8.53 -19.21
N GLU A 105 -3.44 7.49 -18.55
CA GLU A 105 -3.60 6.10 -19.01
C GLU A 105 -4.86 5.43 -18.49
N GLY A 106 -5.26 5.75 -17.24
CA GLY A 106 -6.39 5.12 -16.59
C GLY A 106 -6.05 3.73 -16.00
N PRO A 107 -7.08 2.97 -15.56
CA PRO A 107 -6.88 1.64 -15.00
C PRO A 107 -6.55 0.63 -16.09
N LEU A 108 -5.42 -0.08 -15.92
CA LEU A 108 -4.96 -1.08 -16.87
C LEU A 108 -5.37 -2.52 -16.46
N PRO A 109 -5.41 -3.49 -17.41
CA PRO A 109 -5.94 -4.84 -17.14
C PRO A 109 -5.28 -5.57 -15.96
N GLN A 110 -4.01 -5.34 -15.69
CA GLN A 110 -3.29 -5.96 -14.57
C GLN A 110 -3.81 -5.49 -13.21
N THR A 111 -4.26 -4.23 -13.11
CA THR A 111 -4.89 -3.68 -11.92
C THR A 111 -6.17 -4.43 -11.56
N ARG A 112 -6.90 -4.95 -12.56
CA ARG A 112 -8.15 -5.71 -12.39
C ARG A 112 -7.98 -6.94 -11.47
N PHE A 113 -6.89 -7.68 -11.62
CA PHE A 113 -6.63 -8.86 -10.77
C PHE A 113 -6.45 -8.48 -9.30
N VAL A 114 -5.61 -7.48 -9.04
CA VAL A 114 -5.32 -7.05 -7.66
C VAL A 114 -6.54 -6.43 -7.01
N LEU A 115 -7.28 -5.60 -7.76
CA LEU A 115 -8.51 -4.97 -7.29
C LEU A 115 -9.57 -6.02 -6.94
N ARG A 116 -9.77 -7.05 -7.78
CA ARG A 116 -10.69 -8.17 -7.47
C ARG A 116 -10.34 -8.81 -6.12
N LYS A 117 -9.04 -9.08 -5.88
CA LYS A 117 -8.59 -9.68 -4.61
C LYS A 117 -8.81 -8.77 -3.40
N ALA A 118 -8.68 -7.46 -3.57
CA ALA A 118 -8.98 -6.48 -2.52
C ALA A 118 -10.49 -6.44 -2.22
N LEU A 119 -11.34 -6.44 -3.26
CA LEU A 119 -12.80 -6.46 -3.13
C LEU A 119 -13.31 -7.77 -2.49
N GLU A 120 -12.76 -8.92 -2.87
CA GLU A 120 -13.07 -10.23 -2.24
C GLU A 120 -12.79 -10.22 -0.72
N GLN A 121 -11.75 -9.51 -0.29
CA GLN A 121 -11.39 -9.34 1.12
C GLN A 121 -12.11 -8.18 1.81
N ARG A 122 -12.98 -7.45 1.10
CA ARG A 122 -13.70 -6.25 1.58
C ARG A 122 -12.78 -5.18 2.17
N LEU A 123 -11.58 -5.02 1.59
CA LEU A 123 -10.66 -3.98 2.02
C LEU A 123 -11.15 -2.62 1.53
N PRO A 124 -11.21 -1.60 2.40
CA PRO A 124 -11.48 -0.22 1.96
C PRO A 124 -10.38 0.25 1.01
N ILE A 125 -10.79 1.00 0.00
CA ILE A 125 -9.91 1.48 -1.08
C ILE A 125 -9.88 3.00 -1.07
N VAL A 126 -8.70 3.58 -1.22
CA VAL A 126 -8.49 4.99 -1.52
C VAL A 126 -7.94 5.08 -2.94
N LEU A 127 -8.64 5.76 -3.83
CA LEU A 127 -8.15 6.00 -5.19
C LEU A 127 -7.22 7.22 -5.19
N VAL A 128 -6.04 7.07 -5.79
CA VAL A 128 -5.12 8.16 -6.08
C VAL A 128 -4.93 8.30 -7.58
N VAL A 129 -5.42 9.40 -8.14
CA VAL A 129 -5.20 9.77 -9.54
C VAL A 129 -3.92 10.60 -9.60
N ASN A 130 -2.85 9.99 -10.11
CA ASN A 130 -1.51 10.58 -10.14
C ASN A 130 -1.18 11.21 -11.48
N LYS A 131 -0.17 12.08 -11.48
CA LYS A 131 0.34 12.80 -12.67
C LYS A 131 -0.72 13.74 -13.29
N VAL A 132 -1.53 14.37 -12.44
CA VAL A 132 -2.56 15.32 -12.90
C VAL A 132 -1.97 16.59 -13.54
N ASP A 133 -0.67 16.82 -13.37
CA ASP A 133 0.10 17.91 -13.98
C ASP A 133 0.44 17.69 -15.46
N ARG A 134 0.19 16.48 -15.99
CA ARG A 134 0.47 16.20 -17.40
C ARG A 134 -0.52 16.94 -18.31
N PRO A 135 -0.05 17.43 -19.48
CA PRO A 135 -0.93 18.13 -20.44
C PRO A 135 -1.99 17.21 -21.07
N ASP A 136 -1.78 15.89 -21.04
CA ASP A 136 -2.67 14.85 -21.53
C ASP A 136 -3.51 14.19 -20.40
N ALA A 137 -3.51 14.78 -19.19
CA ALA A 137 -4.32 14.29 -18.07
C ALA A 137 -5.82 14.44 -18.37
N ARG A 138 -6.58 13.36 -18.13
CA ARG A 138 -8.04 13.27 -18.29
C ARG A 138 -8.69 12.73 -17.01
N SER A 139 -8.39 13.38 -15.90
CA SER A 139 -8.68 12.89 -14.55
C SER A 139 -10.13 12.47 -14.34
N SER A 140 -11.11 13.23 -14.86
CA SER A 140 -12.54 12.90 -14.72
C SER A 140 -12.92 11.64 -15.47
N GLU A 141 -12.36 11.42 -16.65
CA GLU A 141 -12.60 10.23 -17.47
C GLU A 141 -11.98 9.00 -16.80
N VAL A 142 -10.75 9.14 -16.27
CA VAL A 142 -10.05 8.08 -15.54
C VAL A 142 -10.83 7.65 -14.29
N VAL A 143 -11.40 8.59 -13.55
CA VAL A 143 -12.28 8.27 -12.40
C VAL A 143 -13.49 7.46 -12.84
N ASN A 144 -14.14 7.83 -13.95
CA ASN A 144 -15.27 7.08 -14.49
C ASN A 144 -14.86 5.67 -14.94
N GLU A 145 -13.70 5.52 -15.60
CA GLU A 145 -13.15 4.20 -15.97
C GLU A 145 -12.87 3.32 -14.75
N VAL A 146 -12.44 3.93 -13.62
CA VAL A 146 -12.27 3.20 -12.36
C VAL A 146 -13.64 2.75 -11.81
N TYR A 147 -14.66 3.60 -11.82
CA TYR A 147 -16.02 3.19 -11.43
C TYR A 147 -16.56 2.05 -12.31
N GLU A 148 -16.37 2.12 -13.63
CA GLU A 148 -16.75 1.04 -14.55
C GLU A 148 -16.01 -0.26 -14.21
N LEU A 149 -14.71 -0.17 -13.87
CA LEU A 149 -13.93 -1.33 -13.45
C LEU A 149 -14.45 -1.96 -12.16
N PHE A 150 -14.90 -1.15 -11.17
CA PHE A 150 -15.50 -1.67 -9.94
C PHE A 150 -16.83 -2.38 -10.23
N LEU A 151 -17.68 -1.79 -11.06
CA LEU A 151 -18.95 -2.41 -11.49
C LEU A 151 -18.71 -3.73 -12.24
N ASP A 152 -17.74 -3.76 -13.13
CA ASP A 152 -17.32 -4.98 -13.84
C ASP A 152 -16.77 -6.10 -12.93
N LEU A 153 -16.35 -5.75 -11.73
CA LEU A 153 -15.86 -6.66 -10.70
C LEU A 153 -16.92 -7.02 -9.67
N ASP A 154 -18.19 -6.68 -9.93
CA ASP A 154 -19.35 -6.93 -9.05
C ASP A 154 -19.17 -6.30 -7.65
N ALA A 155 -18.54 -5.12 -7.56
CA ALA A 155 -18.39 -4.37 -6.32
C ALA A 155 -19.77 -3.94 -5.79
N ASP A 156 -19.97 -4.07 -4.48
CA ASP A 156 -21.20 -3.63 -3.84
C ASP A 156 -21.20 -2.10 -3.60
N GLU A 157 -22.37 -1.56 -3.23
CA GLU A 157 -22.58 -0.12 -3.04
C GLU A 157 -21.55 0.49 -2.06
N SER A 158 -21.24 -0.21 -0.97
CA SER A 158 -20.27 0.25 0.03
C SER A 158 -18.82 0.24 -0.47
N GLN A 159 -18.51 -0.56 -1.47
CA GLN A 159 -17.19 -0.66 -2.07
C GLN A 159 -16.97 0.36 -3.19
N ILE A 160 -18.05 0.88 -3.78
CA ILE A 160 -18.01 1.92 -4.81
C ILE A 160 -17.84 3.31 -4.20
N GLU A 161 -18.25 3.51 -2.94
CA GLU A 161 -18.07 4.76 -2.21
C GLU A 161 -16.64 4.89 -1.66
N PHE A 162 -15.66 5.06 -2.55
CA PHE A 162 -14.27 5.27 -2.16
C PHE A 162 -13.84 6.74 -2.28
N PRO A 163 -13.00 7.25 -1.37
CA PRO A 163 -12.45 8.60 -1.49
C PRO A 163 -11.42 8.67 -2.62
N ILE A 164 -11.37 9.85 -3.25
CA ILE A 164 -10.48 10.14 -4.38
C ILE A 164 -9.51 11.26 -3.98
N VAL A 165 -8.23 11.03 -4.23
CA VAL A 165 -7.16 12.01 -4.06
C VAL A 165 -6.47 12.20 -5.40
N TYR A 166 -6.18 13.44 -5.76
CA TYR A 166 -5.42 13.80 -6.94
C TYR A 166 -3.99 14.12 -6.54
N ALA A 167 -2.99 13.67 -7.30
CA ALA A 167 -1.60 13.82 -6.92
C ALA A 167 -0.68 14.16 -8.10
N ASN A 168 0.36 14.90 -7.76
CA ASN A 168 1.61 14.97 -8.49
C ASN A 168 2.70 14.41 -7.58
N ALA A 169 2.89 13.09 -7.63
CA ALA A 169 3.83 12.39 -6.76
C ALA A 169 5.26 12.90 -6.93
N ARG A 170 5.66 13.29 -8.15
CA ARG A 170 6.99 13.83 -8.46
C ARG A 170 7.24 15.16 -7.76
N ALA A 171 6.23 16.02 -7.69
CA ALA A 171 6.31 17.30 -6.98
C ALA A 171 5.98 17.17 -5.49
N GLY A 172 5.58 15.98 -5.01
CA GLY A 172 5.18 15.73 -3.62
C GLY A 172 3.91 16.47 -3.22
N LYS A 173 2.94 16.62 -4.12
CA LYS A 173 1.70 17.38 -3.92
C LYS A 173 0.47 16.50 -4.06
N ALA A 174 -0.55 16.76 -3.24
CA ALA A 174 -1.85 16.11 -3.35
C ALA A 174 -3.00 17.07 -3.04
N GLY A 175 -4.21 16.71 -3.50
CA GLY A 175 -5.42 17.51 -3.26
C GLY A 175 -6.67 16.68 -3.45
N LEU A 176 -7.83 17.25 -3.10
CA LEU A 176 -9.14 16.62 -3.29
C LEU A 176 -9.79 17.03 -4.63
N ALA A 177 -9.13 17.92 -5.37
CA ALA A 177 -9.52 18.30 -6.72
C ALA A 177 -8.26 18.34 -7.62
N PRO A 178 -8.38 18.03 -8.92
CA PRO A 178 -7.22 17.94 -9.82
C PRO A 178 -6.49 19.28 -9.99
N ASP A 179 -7.22 20.39 -9.91
CA ASP A 179 -6.72 21.77 -10.13
C ASP A 179 -6.35 22.48 -8.83
N ASP A 180 -6.57 21.84 -7.66
CA ASP A 180 -6.28 22.42 -6.34
C ASP A 180 -5.45 21.44 -5.50
N LEU A 181 -4.16 21.39 -5.78
CA LEU A 181 -3.22 20.60 -5.02
C LEU A 181 -2.58 21.43 -3.90
N ALA A 182 -2.61 20.89 -2.69
CA ALA A 182 -1.80 21.41 -1.58
C ALA A 182 -0.31 21.33 -1.89
N PRO A 183 0.55 22.11 -1.20
CA PRO A 183 2.00 22.11 -1.42
C PRO A 183 2.68 20.81 -0.99
N ASP A 184 1.97 19.91 -0.33
CA ASP A 184 2.47 18.65 0.23
C ASP A 184 1.46 17.49 0.04
N LEU A 185 1.79 16.31 0.58
CA LEU A 185 0.95 15.09 0.55
C LEU A 185 -0.04 15.02 1.73
N ARG A 186 -0.22 16.08 2.50
CA ARG A 186 -1.10 16.08 3.66
C ARG A 186 -2.53 15.64 3.34
N PRO A 187 -3.18 16.10 2.24
CA PRO A 187 -4.51 15.63 1.88
C PRO A 187 -4.58 14.12 1.64
N LEU A 188 -3.54 13.52 1.06
CA LEU A 188 -3.46 12.07 0.89
C LEU A 188 -3.38 11.34 2.23
N PHE A 189 -2.51 11.82 3.13
CA PHE A 189 -2.36 11.20 4.45
C PHE A 189 -3.63 11.30 5.27
N ASP A 190 -4.28 12.46 5.30
CA ASP A 190 -5.51 12.67 6.05
C ASP A 190 -6.64 11.77 5.51
N THR A 191 -6.84 11.72 4.18
CA THR A 191 -7.80 10.83 3.55
C THR A 191 -7.52 9.34 3.86
N LEU A 192 -6.25 8.94 3.86
CA LEU A 192 -5.85 7.57 4.17
C LEU A 192 -6.16 7.21 5.63
N LEU A 193 -5.90 8.13 6.57
CA LEU A 193 -6.18 7.91 7.99
C LEU A 193 -7.68 7.82 8.28
N ASP A 194 -8.50 8.58 7.54
CA ASP A 194 -9.95 8.61 7.69
C ASP A 194 -10.62 7.38 7.06
N ALA A 195 -10.15 6.95 5.88
CA ALA A 195 -10.78 5.86 5.13
C ALA A 195 -10.35 4.47 5.59
N ILE A 196 -9.10 4.30 6.02
CA ILE A 196 -8.56 2.98 6.39
C ILE A 196 -8.62 2.81 7.91
N PRO A 197 -9.35 1.78 8.41
CA PRO A 197 -9.52 1.58 9.84
C PRO A 197 -8.19 1.16 10.52
N PRO A 198 -8.03 1.48 11.81
CA PRO A 198 -6.95 0.93 12.61
C PRO A 198 -7.12 -0.58 12.80
N PRO A 199 -6.04 -1.36 12.86
CA PRO A 199 -6.13 -2.80 13.10
C PRO A 199 -6.70 -3.09 14.49
N ALA A 200 -7.68 -3.99 14.54
CA ALA A 200 -8.25 -4.51 15.78
C ALA A 200 -7.50 -5.77 16.22
N HIS A 201 -7.33 -5.94 17.53
CA HIS A 201 -6.68 -7.12 18.13
C HIS A 201 -7.29 -7.44 19.50
N ASP A 202 -7.05 -8.64 19.97
CA ASP A 202 -7.34 -9.04 21.36
C ASP A 202 -6.02 -9.39 22.06
N PRO A 203 -5.52 -8.55 22.99
CA PRO A 203 -4.27 -8.81 23.70
C PRO A 203 -4.35 -9.97 24.68
N GLY A 204 -5.57 -10.33 25.13
CA GLY A 204 -5.82 -11.47 26.02
C GLY A 204 -5.86 -12.83 25.32
N HIS A 205 -5.96 -12.84 23.99
CA HIS A 205 -5.94 -14.06 23.19
C HIS A 205 -4.51 -14.66 23.14
N PRO A 206 -4.34 -16.00 23.04
CA PRO A 206 -3.07 -16.60 22.67
C PRO A 206 -2.48 -15.99 21.38
N LEU A 207 -1.13 -15.93 21.30
CA LEU A 207 -0.48 -15.38 20.11
C LEU A 207 -0.96 -16.07 18.85
N GLN A 208 -1.52 -15.29 17.93
CA GLN A 208 -1.86 -15.70 16.57
C GLN A 208 -1.20 -14.75 15.58
N ALA A 209 -0.24 -15.25 14.85
CA ALA A 209 0.49 -14.48 13.84
C ALA A 209 0.61 -15.28 12.54
N LEU A 210 0.44 -14.58 11.42
CA LEU A 210 0.61 -15.12 10.08
C LEU A 210 1.94 -14.63 9.51
N VAL A 211 2.85 -15.56 9.18
CA VAL A 211 4.09 -15.24 8.45
C VAL A 211 3.75 -15.22 6.97
N THR A 212 3.98 -14.09 6.32
CA THR A 212 3.62 -13.87 4.92
C THR A 212 4.83 -13.82 4.01
N ASN A 213 5.98 -13.34 4.52
CA ASN A 213 7.19 -13.25 3.74
C ASN A 213 8.43 -13.53 4.58
N LEU A 214 9.51 -13.94 3.91
CA LEU A 214 10.82 -14.14 4.49
C LEU A 214 11.80 -13.17 3.85
N ASP A 215 12.68 -12.62 4.68
CA ASP A 215 13.74 -11.72 4.25
C ASP A 215 15.06 -12.14 4.90
N ALA A 216 16.15 -11.52 4.54
CA ALA A 216 17.48 -11.78 5.11
C ALA A 216 18.25 -10.48 5.29
N SER A 217 18.82 -10.31 6.47
CA SER A 217 19.74 -9.21 6.76
C SER A 217 21.16 -9.74 6.94
N PRO A 218 22.19 -9.11 6.37
CA PRO A 218 23.58 -9.47 6.62
C PRO A 218 23.97 -9.44 8.10
N TYR A 219 23.27 -8.60 8.90
CA TYR A 219 23.56 -8.42 10.32
C TYR A 219 22.69 -9.28 11.24
N MET A 220 21.41 -9.46 10.89
CA MET A 220 20.43 -10.15 11.75
C MET A 220 20.13 -11.59 11.27
N GLY A 221 20.59 -11.98 10.10
CA GLY A 221 20.27 -13.26 9.52
C GLY A 221 18.87 -13.32 8.90
N ARG A 222 18.17 -14.44 9.07
CA ARG A 222 16.82 -14.63 8.50
C ARG A 222 15.79 -13.81 9.27
N LEU A 223 14.94 -13.11 8.53
CA LEU A 223 13.83 -12.32 9.01
C LEU A 223 12.52 -12.95 8.56
N ALA A 224 11.53 -12.95 9.43
CA ALA A 224 10.15 -13.30 9.09
C ALA A 224 9.28 -12.05 9.19
N LEU A 225 8.65 -11.68 8.09
CA LEU A 225 7.63 -10.65 8.05
C LEU A 225 6.29 -11.29 8.42
N LEU A 226 5.64 -10.77 9.45
CA LEU A 226 4.43 -11.36 9.97
C LEU A 226 3.41 -10.30 10.40
N ARG A 227 2.15 -10.67 10.33
CA ARG A 227 1.05 -9.91 10.92
C ARG A 227 0.58 -10.61 12.19
N ILE A 228 0.64 -9.91 13.32
CA ILE A 228 0.00 -10.36 14.55
C ILE A 228 -1.49 -10.06 14.45
N ARG A 229 -2.33 -11.08 14.52
CA ARG A 229 -3.80 -10.96 14.53
C ARG A 229 -4.31 -10.77 15.95
N HIS A 230 -3.82 -11.59 16.89
CA HIS A 230 -4.21 -11.56 18.29
C HIS A 230 -3.02 -11.88 19.18
N GLY A 231 -3.14 -11.52 20.45
CA GLY A 231 -2.14 -11.78 21.48
C GLY A 231 -0.90 -10.90 21.36
N VAL A 232 0.15 -11.30 22.05
CA VAL A 232 1.40 -10.52 22.16
C VAL A 232 2.60 -11.41 21.87
N LEU A 233 3.44 -11.01 20.93
CA LEU A 233 4.73 -11.63 20.67
C LEU A 233 5.78 -11.02 21.62
N ARG A 234 6.43 -11.87 22.45
CA ARG A 234 7.49 -11.45 23.36
C ARG A 234 8.82 -12.07 22.99
N LYS A 235 9.89 -11.27 23.04
CA LYS A 235 11.25 -11.77 22.83
C LYS A 235 11.60 -12.89 23.83
N GLY A 236 12.10 -14.02 23.30
CA GLY A 236 12.49 -15.17 24.12
C GLY A 236 11.34 -16.05 24.61
N ALA A 237 10.08 -15.70 24.33
CA ALA A 237 8.95 -16.57 24.67
C ALA A 237 8.88 -17.78 23.73
N PRO A 238 8.52 -18.98 24.24
CA PRO A 238 8.25 -20.13 23.38
C PRO A 238 6.99 -19.88 22.55
N ILE A 239 7.04 -20.26 21.27
CA ILE A 239 5.92 -20.16 20.34
C ILE A 239 5.67 -21.52 19.68
N ALA A 240 4.42 -21.82 19.34
CA ALA A 240 4.08 -22.94 18.49
C ALA A 240 4.16 -22.50 17.02
N TRP A 241 4.87 -23.27 16.19
CA TRP A 241 4.90 -23.08 14.76
C TRP A 241 4.00 -24.09 14.07
N CYS A 242 2.88 -23.62 13.58
CA CYS A 242 1.92 -24.43 12.83
C CYS A 242 2.24 -24.33 11.33
N ARG A 243 2.38 -25.45 10.66
CA ARG A 243 2.49 -25.54 9.20
C ARG A 243 1.19 -26.10 8.65
N ALA A 244 0.75 -25.60 7.48
CA ALA A 244 -0.28 -26.33 6.73
C ALA A 244 0.30 -27.70 6.36
N SER A 245 -0.38 -28.79 6.75
CA SER A 245 -0.01 -30.12 6.27
C SER A 245 -0.29 -30.16 4.76
N VAL A 246 0.76 -30.28 3.97
CA VAL A 246 0.63 -30.67 2.56
C VAL A 246 0.22 -32.14 2.59
N THR A 247 -1.07 -32.41 2.35
CA THR A 247 -1.58 -33.76 2.02
C THR A 247 -1.31 -34.04 0.56
#